data_a4c62763475f938a5a822788644aa971
#
_entry.id   a4c62763475f938a5a822788644aa971
#
_cell.length_a   1.000
_cell.length_b   1.000
_cell.length_c   1.000
_cell.angle_alpha   90.00
_cell.angle_beta   90.00
_cell.angle_gamma   90.00
#
_symmetry.space_group_name_H-M   'P 1'
#
loop_
_entity.id
_entity.type
_entity.pdbx_description
1 polymer ?
#
loop_
_entity_poly.entity_id
_entity_poly.type
_entity_poly.pdbx_seq_one_letter_code
_entity_poly.pdbx_strand_id
1 'polypeptide(L)'
;MWTAPPERPADVDPQRLSGRRSHIGDDRVTPVTVDRFGALRTQYVNAPLERSSLAADPAQQFLAWLDDAVAANLEEPNAFVLSTVGQDGAPSARTLLLKGLQPEGLVFYTNYRSRKAREMGTEPRVSALFLWLPLHRQVRIEGRVTKVDPETSDQYFASRPVDSRFASAASPQSDVVDEGQLEQLLEELKARYPDGNVPRPAHWGGYRLEPSTYEFWQGREARFHDRFRYLKSGSGWRIDRLAP
;
A
#
# COMPACT_ATOMS: atom_id res chain seq x y z
N MET A 1 17.20 -22.60 19.24
CA MET A 1 18.22 -22.86 18.20
C MET A 1 17.70 -22.18 16.94
N TRP A 2 18.34 -21.11 16.56
CA TRP A 2 17.95 -20.28 15.42
C TRP A 2 18.72 -20.79 14.20
N THR A 3 18.05 -21.33 13.20
CA THR A 3 18.65 -21.75 11.94
C THR A 3 18.65 -20.58 10.99
N ALA A 4 19.82 -20.26 10.41
CA ALA A 4 20.03 -19.18 9.46
C ALA A 4 19.19 -19.36 8.18
N PRO A 5 18.79 -18.27 7.51
CA PRO A 5 18.07 -18.32 6.24
C PRO A 5 18.98 -18.84 5.11
N PRO A 6 18.40 -19.46 4.05
CA PRO A 6 19.16 -19.99 2.92
C PRO A 6 19.85 -18.88 2.12
N GLU A 7 21.02 -19.21 1.57
CA GLU A 7 21.87 -18.35 0.76
C GLU A 7 21.14 -17.84 -0.50
N ARG A 8 21.43 -16.59 -0.86
CA ARG A 8 20.95 -15.95 -2.10
C ARG A 8 21.58 -16.64 -3.31
N PRO A 9 20.87 -16.76 -4.43
CA PRO A 9 21.47 -17.19 -5.68
C PRO A 9 22.51 -16.18 -6.18
N ALA A 10 23.60 -16.74 -6.76
CA ALA A 10 24.81 -16.06 -7.16
C ALA A 10 24.61 -14.91 -8.16
N ASP A 11 25.43 -13.90 -7.96
CA ASP A 11 25.82 -12.77 -8.80
C ASP A 11 25.27 -12.69 -10.23
N VAL A 12 24.40 -11.70 -10.42
CA VAL A 12 24.16 -11.11 -11.74
C VAL A 12 25.25 -10.07 -11.97
N ASP A 13 26.12 -10.34 -12.94
CA ASP A 13 27.26 -9.49 -13.36
C ASP A 13 26.78 -8.06 -13.71
N PRO A 14 27.20 -7.01 -12.97
CA PRO A 14 26.83 -5.62 -13.25
C PRO A 14 27.38 -5.07 -14.57
N GLN A 15 28.32 -5.76 -15.22
CA GLN A 15 28.96 -5.26 -16.43
C GLN A 15 28.19 -5.53 -17.73
N ARG A 16 27.08 -6.27 -17.70
CA ARG A 16 26.25 -6.50 -18.89
C ARG A 16 25.28 -5.37 -19.25
N LEU A 17 25.20 -4.31 -18.47
CA LEU A 17 24.30 -3.18 -18.72
C LEU A 17 24.97 -1.92 -19.30
N SER A 18 26.30 -1.95 -19.57
CA SER A 18 27.03 -0.84 -20.17
C SER A 18 27.32 -1.06 -21.65
N GLY A 19 26.32 -1.01 -22.49
CA GLY A 19 26.57 -1.14 -23.90
C GLY A 19 25.36 -1.12 -24.80
N ARG A 20 24.66 0.00 -24.87
CA ARG A 20 23.92 0.44 -26.06
C ARG A 20 23.46 1.88 -25.87
N ARG A 21 24.33 2.85 -26.10
CA ARG A 21 23.86 4.14 -26.62
C ARG A 21 23.47 3.89 -28.08
N SER A 22 22.18 3.76 -28.33
CA SER A 22 21.65 3.79 -29.68
C SER A 22 20.67 4.95 -29.77
N HIS A 23 20.94 5.84 -30.69
CA HIS A 23 20.12 6.78 -31.41
C HIS A 23 18.65 6.83 -30.92
N ILE A 24 18.23 8.01 -30.46
CA ILE A 24 16.83 8.41 -30.43
C ILE A 24 16.43 8.56 -31.93
N GLY A 25 16.12 7.44 -32.55
CA GLY A 25 15.35 7.41 -33.78
C GLY A 25 13.90 7.75 -33.42
N ASP A 26 13.24 8.44 -34.34
CA ASP A 26 11.79 8.72 -34.37
C ASP A 26 10.98 7.40 -34.29
N ASP A 27 10.95 6.80 -33.09
CA ASP A 27 10.11 5.64 -32.78
C ASP A 27 8.68 6.14 -32.62
N ARG A 28 8.00 6.27 -33.76
CA ARG A 28 6.51 6.24 -33.77
C ARG A 28 6.12 5.07 -32.92
N VAL A 29 5.51 5.35 -31.78
CA VAL A 29 4.87 4.35 -30.91
C VAL A 29 3.96 3.50 -31.81
N THR A 30 4.42 2.32 -32.18
CA THR A 30 3.62 1.37 -32.94
C THR A 30 2.34 1.16 -32.15
N PRO A 31 1.13 1.34 -32.73
CA PRO A 31 -0.09 1.14 -31.96
C PRO A 31 -0.06 -0.25 -31.38
N VAL A 32 -0.08 -0.34 -30.04
CA VAL A 32 -0.09 -1.61 -29.31
C VAL A 32 -1.39 -2.31 -29.69
N THR A 33 -1.30 -3.34 -30.51
CA THR A 33 -2.48 -4.06 -31.00
C THR A 33 -3.21 -4.65 -29.80
N VAL A 34 -4.52 -4.49 -29.76
CA VAL A 34 -5.43 -4.98 -28.70
C VAL A 34 -5.23 -6.48 -28.42
N ASP A 35 -4.78 -7.24 -29.43
CA ASP A 35 -4.49 -8.69 -29.34
C ASP A 35 -3.42 -9.06 -28.31
N ARG A 36 -2.40 -8.22 -28.10
CA ARG A 36 -1.33 -8.51 -27.14
C ARG A 36 -1.85 -8.56 -25.69
N PHE A 37 -2.75 -7.67 -25.31
CA PHE A 37 -3.36 -7.66 -23.97
C PHE A 37 -4.49 -8.67 -23.85
N GLY A 38 -5.22 -8.94 -24.94
CA GLY A 38 -6.27 -9.95 -24.97
C GLY A 38 -5.78 -11.37 -24.67
N ALA A 39 -4.51 -11.66 -24.99
CA ALA A 39 -3.88 -12.96 -24.71
C ALA A 39 -3.46 -13.12 -23.22
N LEU A 40 -3.39 -12.04 -22.45
CA LEU A 40 -3.02 -12.07 -21.02
C LEU A 40 -4.24 -12.45 -20.14
N ARG A 41 -4.83 -13.61 -20.42
CA ARG A 41 -5.99 -14.10 -19.66
C ARG A 41 -5.55 -15.24 -18.74
N THR A 42 -5.81 -15.09 -17.44
CA THR A 42 -5.65 -16.14 -16.44
C THR A 42 -7.02 -16.69 -16.07
N GLN A 43 -7.15 -18.01 -16.00
CA GLN A 43 -8.32 -18.65 -15.42
C GLN A 43 -8.15 -18.74 -13.91
N TYR A 44 -9.18 -18.35 -13.17
CA TYR A 44 -9.18 -18.40 -11.72
C TYR A 44 -9.87 -19.67 -11.26
N VAL A 45 -9.14 -20.52 -10.51
CA VAL A 45 -9.65 -21.77 -9.96
C VAL A 45 -9.73 -21.64 -8.45
N ASN A 46 -10.77 -20.99 -7.94
CA ASN A 46 -11.02 -20.86 -6.51
C ASN A 46 -12.38 -21.49 -6.14
N ALA A 47 -12.46 -22.01 -4.91
CA ALA A 47 -13.75 -22.38 -4.33
C ALA A 47 -14.68 -21.15 -4.22
N PRO A 48 -16.02 -21.33 -4.25
CA PRO A 48 -16.95 -20.23 -4.05
C PRO A 48 -16.70 -19.52 -2.72
N LEU A 49 -16.74 -18.18 -2.76
CA LEU A 49 -16.90 -17.39 -1.55
C LEU A 49 -18.40 -17.30 -1.24
N GLU A 50 -18.82 -17.94 -0.18
CA GLU A 50 -20.22 -17.97 0.20
C GLU A 50 -20.50 -17.02 1.37
N ARG A 51 -21.72 -16.46 1.44
CA ARG A 51 -22.13 -15.61 2.56
C ARG A 51 -21.98 -16.31 3.92
N SER A 52 -22.23 -17.61 3.98
CA SER A 52 -22.13 -18.42 5.18
C SER A 52 -20.70 -18.56 5.72
N SER A 53 -19.70 -18.38 4.87
CA SER A 53 -18.27 -18.42 5.24
C SER A 53 -17.69 -17.07 5.64
N LEU A 54 -18.46 -15.98 5.50
CA LEU A 54 -18.02 -14.64 5.84
C LEU A 54 -18.17 -14.36 7.33
N ALA A 55 -17.15 -13.75 7.94
CA ALA A 55 -17.24 -13.23 9.29
C ALA A 55 -18.31 -12.12 9.39
N ALA A 56 -18.98 -12.01 10.54
CA ALA A 56 -19.95 -10.94 10.77
C ALA A 56 -19.27 -9.55 10.81
N ASP A 57 -18.04 -9.49 11.29
CA ASP A 57 -17.21 -8.30 11.33
C ASP A 57 -16.22 -8.30 10.14
N PRO A 58 -16.25 -7.29 9.26
CA PRO A 58 -15.34 -7.20 8.11
C PRO A 58 -13.87 -7.04 8.49
N ALA A 59 -13.53 -6.52 9.66
CA ALA A 59 -12.15 -6.45 10.13
C ALA A 59 -11.61 -7.86 10.40
N GLN A 60 -12.42 -8.75 10.98
CA GLN A 60 -12.07 -10.16 11.15
C GLN A 60 -11.93 -10.88 9.80
N GLN A 61 -12.84 -10.61 8.86
CA GLN A 61 -12.73 -11.16 7.51
C GLN A 61 -11.47 -10.69 6.79
N PHE A 62 -11.11 -9.42 6.96
CA PHE A 62 -9.88 -8.85 6.40
C PHE A 62 -8.64 -9.51 7.00
N LEU A 63 -8.59 -9.66 8.32
CA LEU A 63 -7.47 -10.34 9.00
C LEU A 63 -7.31 -11.78 8.51
N ALA A 64 -8.39 -12.55 8.42
CA ALA A 64 -8.33 -13.93 7.94
C ALA A 64 -7.74 -14.00 6.51
N TRP A 65 -8.10 -13.08 5.63
CA TRP A 65 -7.56 -13.04 4.26
C TRP A 65 -6.11 -12.52 4.21
N LEU A 66 -5.72 -11.63 5.10
CA LEU A 66 -4.33 -11.19 5.26
C LEU A 66 -3.46 -12.33 5.78
N ASP A 67 -3.95 -13.11 6.75
CA ASP A 67 -3.25 -14.28 7.28
C ASP A 67 -3.06 -15.35 6.19
N ASP A 68 -4.06 -15.58 5.34
CA ASP A 68 -3.92 -16.45 4.16
C ASP A 68 -2.82 -15.95 3.21
N ALA A 69 -2.73 -14.62 3.01
CA ALA A 69 -1.70 -14.03 2.15
C ALA A 69 -0.30 -14.17 2.77
N VAL A 70 -0.18 -14.03 4.09
CA VAL A 70 1.07 -14.30 4.84
C VAL A 70 1.44 -15.78 4.76
N ALA A 71 0.49 -16.68 4.98
CA ALA A 71 0.71 -18.12 4.92
C ALA A 71 1.11 -18.61 3.51
N ALA A 72 0.62 -17.92 2.47
CA ALA A 72 1.02 -18.15 1.07
C ALA A 72 2.40 -17.54 0.73
N ASN A 73 3.11 -16.94 1.69
CA ASN A 73 4.40 -16.28 1.52
C ASN A 73 4.39 -15.20 0.43
N LEU A 74 3.32 -14.42 0.32
CA LEU A 74 3.28 -13.31 -0.62
C LEU A 74 4.24 -12.22 -0.19
N GLU A 75 4.91 -11.59 -1.15
CA GLU A 75 5.75 -10.43 -0.90
C GLU A 75 4.88 -9.25 -0.45
N GLU A 76 5.26 -8.59 0.65
CA GLU A 76 4.55 -7.44 1.23
C GLU A 76 3.01 -7.59 1.28
N PRO A 77 2.44 -8.64 1.93
CA PRO A 77 1.00 -8.87 1.93
C PRO A 77 0.20 -7.72 2.58
N ASN A 78 0.86 -6.87 3.34
CA ASN A 78 0.32 -5.65 3.96
C ASN A 78 0.44 -4.40 3.06
N ALA A 79 0.95 -4.53 1.83
CA ALA A 79 0.95 -3.42 0.89
C ALA A 79 -0.46 -3.13 0.38
N PHE A 80 -0.79 -1.85 0.24
CA PHE A 80 -2.08 -1.41 -0.31
C PHE A 80 -1.94 -0.14 -1.13
N VAL A 81 -2.81 0.03 -2.10
CA VAL A 81 -2.92 1.24 -2.88
C VAL A 81 -3.89 2.19 -2.18
N LEU A 82 -3.38 3.34 -1.73
CA LEU A 82 -4.20 4.42 -1.19
C LEU A 82 -4.59 5.38 -2.31
N SER A 83 -5.88 5.54 -2.55
CA SER A 83 -6.46 6.53 -3.46
C SER A 83 -6.97 7.74 -2.66
N THR A 84 -6.62 8.93 -3.12
CA THR A 84 -6.99 10.23 -2.54
C THR A 84 -7.46 11.16 -3.65
N VAL A 85 -8.15 12.25 -3.29
CA VAL A 85 -8.70 13.21 -4.25
C VAL A 85 -8.14 14.59 -3.96
N GLY A 86 -7.64 15.28 -4.99
CA GLY A 86 -7.16 16.65 -4.92
C GLY A 86 -8.29 17.68 -4.83
N GLN A 87 -7.95 18.93 -4.53
CA GLN A 87 -8.92 20.04 -4.50
C GLN A 87 -9.64 20.26 -5.83
N ASP A 88 -8.99 19.92 -6.92
CA ASP A 88 -9.53 19.97 -8.30
C ASP A 88 -10.41 18.76 -8.65
N GLY A 89 -10.62 17.84 -7.70
CA GLY A 89 -11.34 16.59 -7.92
C GLY A 89 -10.51 15.51 -8.60
N ALA A 90 -9.25 15.77 -8.96
CA ALA A 90 -8.41 14.78 -9.61
C ALA A 90 -8.01 13.65 -8.62
N PRO A 91 -8.26 12.38 -8.99
CA PRO A 91 -7.82 11.26 -8.18
C PRO A 91 -6.32 11.01 -8.33
N SER A 92 -5.70 10.56 -7.27
CA SER A 92 -4.31 10.09 -7.30
C SER A 92 -4.15 8.83 -6.44
N ALA A 93 -3.20 7.96 -6.80
CA ALA A 93 -2.98 6.69 -6.11
C ALA A 93 -1.49 6.42 -5.90
N ARG A 94 -1.15 5.69 -4.85
CA ARG A 94 0.21 5.22 -4.52
C ARG A 94 0.15 4.04 -3.58
N THR A 95 1.19 3.22 -3.59
CA THR A 95 1.34 2.11 -2.64
C THR A 95 1.87 2.60 -1.30
N LEU A 96 1.30 2.08 -0.22
CA LEU A 96 1.71 2.24 1.17
C LEU A 96 1.68 0.89 1.87
N LEU A 97 2.21 0.83 3.09
CA LEU A 97 2.18 -0.37 3.92
C LEU A 97 1.25 -0.17 5.12
N LEU A 98 0.33 -1.10 5.32
CA LEU A 98 -0.43 -1.20 6.56
C LEU A 98 0.52 -1.52 7.72
N LYS A 99 0.39 -0.78 8.81
CA LYS A 99 1.27 -0.91 9.99
C LYS A 99 0.54 -1.27 11.28
N GLY A 100 -0.78 -1.25 11.25
CA GLY A 100 -1.60 -1.68 12.36
C GLY A 100 -3.07 -1.76 11.99
N LEU A 101 -3.79 -2.60 12.72
CA LEU A 101 -5.24 -2.62 12.74
C LEU A 101 -5.67 -2.37 14.18
N GLN A 102 -6.41 -1.29 14.39
CA GLN A 102 -7.01 -0.90 15.66
C GLN A 102 -8.53 -1.13 15.59
N PRO A 103 -9.26 -1.15 16.72
CA PRO A 103 -10.71 -1.31 16.70
C PRO A 103 -11.43 -0.29 15.80
N GLU A 104 -10.87 0.92 15.68
CA GLU A 104 -11.45 2.00 14.89
C GLU A 104 -11.00 2.00 13.43
N GLY A 105 -9.96 1.23 13.05
CA GLY A 105 -9.54 1.18 11.65
C GLY A 105 -8.07 0.85 11.39
N LEU A 106 -7.67 1.06 10.15
CA LEU A 106 -6.36 0.71 9.61
C LEU A 106 -5.37 1.86 9.81
N VAL A 107 -4.17 1.55 10.33
CA VAL A 107 -3.13 2.55 10.60
C VAL A 107 -1.99 2.44 9.59
N PHE A 108 -1.61 3.58 9.03
CA PHE A 108 -0.45 3.74 8.15
C PHE A 108 0.28 5.05 8.46
N TYR A 109 1.54 5.15 8.04
CA TYR A 109 2.38 6.32 8.36
C TYR A 109 2.91 6.97 7.08
N THR A 110 3.01 8.30 7.10
CA THR A 110 3.49 9.08 5.95
C THR A 110 3.99 10.47 6.38
N ASN A 111 4.56 11.20 5.44
CA ASN A 111 4.88 12.60 5.61
C ASN A 111 3.61 13.46 5.46
N TYR A 112 3.28 14.28 6.45
CA TYR A 112 2.10 15.15 6.48
C TYR A 112 2.15 16.30 5.47
N ARG A 113 3.33 16.58 4.87
CA ARG A 113 3.50 17.56 3.79
C ARG A 113 3.46 16.94 2.40
N SER A 114 3.39 15.61 2.30
CA SER A 114 3.31 14.92 1.01
C SER A 114 2.01 15.26 0.26
N ARG A 115 2.00 15.04 -1.07
CA ARG A 115 0.82 15.27 -1.91
C ARG A 115 -0.43 14.58 -1.34
N LYS A 116 -0.33 13.29 -1.00
CA LYS A 116 -1.46 12.54 -0.42
C LYS A 116 -1.96 13.14 0.90
N ALA A 117 -1.05 13.65 1.74
CA ALA A 117 -1.44 14.22 3.02
C ALA A 117 -2.13 15.58 2.85
N ARG A 118 -1.71 16.39 1.87
CA ARG A 118 -2.42 17.62 1.50
C ARG A 118 -3.82 17.31 0.95
N GLU A 119 -3.94 16.30 0.09
CA GLU A 119 -5.22 15.84 -0.46
C GLU A 119 -6.15 15.35 0.66
N MET A 120 -5.68 14.50 1.58
CA MET A 120 -6.45 14.03 2.75
C MET A 120 -6.81 15.15 3.73
N GLY A 121 -6.04 16.24 3.79
CA GLY A 121 -6.35 17.42 4.59
C GLY A 121 -7.56 18.19 4.05
N THR A 122 -7.78 18.15 2.74
CA THR A 122 -8.92 18.82 2.07
C THR A 122 -10.11 17.88 1.94
N GLU A 123 -9.88 16.64 1.47
CA GLU A 123 -10.90 15.61 1.32
C GLU A 123 -10.42 14.34 2.05
N PRO A 124 -10.91 14.12 3.28
CA PRO A 124 -10.44 12.99 4.09
C PRO A 124 -11.04 11.63 3.70
N ARG A 125 -11.95 11.57 2.73
CA ARG A 125 -12.46 10.30 2.20
C ARG A 125 -11.42 9.67 1.29
N VAL A 126 -11.12 8.41 1.54
CA VAL A 126 -10.10 7.65 0.80
C VAL A 126 -10.59 6.24 0.50
N SER A 127 -9.88 5.59 -0.43
CA SER A 127 -10.04 4.17 -0.71
C SER A 127 -8.67 3.48 -0.59
N ALA A 128 -8.63 2.39 0.16
CA ALA A 128 -7.48 1.49 0.29
C ALA A 128 -7.79 0.19 -0.46
N LEU A 129 -6.88 -0.24 -1.35
CA LEU A 129 -7.03 -1.47 -2.13
C LEU A 129 -5.86 -2.41 -1.84
N PHE A 130 -6.16 -3.56 -1.25
CA PHE A 130 -5.25 -4.69 -1.14
C PHE A 130 -5.47 -5.64 -2.31
N LEU A 131 -4.40 -6.08 -2.96
CA LEU A 131 -4.46 -6.97 -4.11
C LEU A 131 -3.49 -8.14 -3.94
N TRP A 132 -4.01 -9.32 -3.74
CA TRP A 132 -3.26 -10.57 -3.61
C TRP A 132 -3.46 -11.42 -4.87
N LEU A 133 -2.72 -11.08 -5.93
CA LEU A 133 -2.84 -11.70 -7.25
C LEU A 133 -2.73 -13.22 -7.23
N PRO A 134 -1.75 -13.84 -6.52
CA PRO A 134 -1.64 -15.29 -6.48
C PRO A 134 -2.83 -16.00 -5.84
N LEU A 135 -3.57 -15.30 -4.95
CA LEU A 135 -4.79 -15.81 -4.33
C LEU A 135 -6.05 -15.44 -5.12
N HIS A 136 -5.91 -14.64 -6.17
CA HIS A 136 -7.02 -14.06 -6.93
C HIS A 136 -8.02 -13.34 -6.00
N ARG A 137 -7.50 -12.61 -5.02
CA ARG A 137 -8.30 -11.87 -4.02
C ARG A 137 -7.97 -10.38 -4.03
N GLN A 138 -8.99 -9.59 -3.78
CA GLN A 138 -8.89 -8.16 -3.60
C GLN A 138 -9.78 -7.73 -2.44
N VAL A 139 -9.29 -6.81 -1.61
CA VAL A 139 -10.10 -6.13 -0.59
C VAL A 139 -10.03 -4.64 -0.81
N ARG A 140 -11.18 -4.00 -1.00
CA ARG A 140 -11.32 -2.54 -1.06
C ARG A 140 -11.97 -2.04 0.22
N ILE A 141 -11.35 -1.04 0.83
CA ILE A 141 -11.80 -0.45 2.10
C ILE A 141 -11.96 1.05 1.87
N GLU A 142 -13.17 1.56 2.07
CA GLU A 142 -13.49 2.98 1.91
C GLU A 142 -13.87 3.58 3.25
N GLY A 143 -13.46 4.81 3.49
CA GLY A 143 -13.74 5.49 4.74
C GLY A 143 -13.11 6.87 4.82
N ARG A 144 -12.97 7.36 6.04
CA ARG A 144 -12.34 8.66 6.32
C ARG A 144 -11.04 8.46 7.07
N VAL A 145 -10.08 9.34 6.82
CA VAL A 145 -8.82 9.33 7.56
C VAL A 145 -8.79 10.43 8.61
N THR A 146 -8.21 10.08 9.76
CA THR A 146 -7.86 11.02 10.83
C THR A 146 -6.39 10.79 11.19
N LYS A 147 -5.70 11.83 11.69
CA LYS A 147 -4.36 11.62 12.25
C LYS A 147 -4.47 10.81 13.54
N VAL A 148 -3.55 9.87 13.73
CA VAL A 148 -3.38 9.23 15.04
C VAL A 148 -2.75 10.24 16.01
N ASP A 149 -2.86 9.97 17.30
CA ASP A 149 -2.24 10.81 18.31
C ASP A 149 -0.70 10.87 18.14
N PRO A 150 -0.07 11.98 18.61
CA PRO A 150 1.37 12.15 18.48
C PRO A 150 2.18 11.06 19.18
N GLU A 151 1.72 10.57 20.32
CA GLU A 151 2.42 9.53 21.10
C GLU A 151 2.50 8.21 20.34
N THR A 152 1.39 7.77 19.73
CA THR A 152 1.37 6.60 18.82
C THR A 152 2.35 6.78 17.65
N SER A 153 2.44 7.99 17.10
CA SER A 153 3.38 8.28 16.02
C SER A 153 4.83 8.28 16.50
N ASP A 154 5.11 8.78 17.71
CA ASP A 154 6.45 8.78 18.33
C ASP A 154 6.92 7.36 18.61
N GLN A 155 6.07 6.53 19.21
CA GLN A 155 6.37 5.12 19.50
C GLN A 155 6.69 4.35 18.24
N TYR A 156 5.86 4.48 17.19
CA TYR A 156 6.12 3.79 15.93
C TYR A 156 7.37 4.33 15.24
N PHE A 157 7.62 5.65 15.23
CA PHE A 157 8.84 6.21 14.66
C PHE A 157 10.09 5.67 15.32
N ALA A 158 10.10 5.60 16.66
CA ALA A 158 11.22 5.07 17.44
C ALA A 158 11.49 3.58 17.18
N SER A 159 10.46 2.78 16.89
CA SER A 159 10.60 1.34 16.59
C SER A 159 11.17 1.05 15.20
N ARG A 160 11.28 2.05 14.32
CA ARG A 160 11.78 1.87 12.95
C ARG A 160 13.30 1.73 12.92
N PRO A 161 13.86 1.01 11.93
CA PRO A 161 15.30 0.99 11.68
C PRO A 161 15.87 2.42 11.56
N VAL A 162 17.08 2.61 12.05
CA VAL A 162 17.75 3.93 12.10
C VAL A 162 17.76 4.62 10.74
N ASP A 163 18.15 3.90 9.67
CA ASP A 163 18.19 4.44 8.31
C ASP A 163 16.81 4.88 7.82
N SER A 164 15.75 4.15 8.18
CA SER A 164 14.37 4.52 7.84
C SER A 164 13.90 5.78 8.57
N ARG A 165 14.40 6.00 9.81
CA ARG A 165 14.14 7.24 10.57
C ARG A 165 14.83 8.42 9.91
N PHE A 166 16.11 8.28 9.55
CA PHE A 166 16.86 9.30 8.83
C PHE A 166 16.21 9.65 7.49
N ALA A 167 15.92 8.67 6.66
CA ALA A 167 15.27 8.88 5.35
C ALA A 167 13.93 9.62 5.47
N SER A 168 13.12 9.26 6.47
CA SER A 168 11.83 9.94 6.69
C SER A 168 11.96 11.36 7.23
N ALA A 169 13.02 11.63 7.98
CA ALA A 169 13.27 12.98 8.53
C ALA A 169 13.89 13.91 7.48
N ALA A 170 14.76 13.37 6.60
CA ALA A 170 15.44 14.14 5.57
C ALA A 170 14.55 14.45 4.36
N SER A 171 13.62 13.53 4.00
CA SER A 171 12.89 13.62 2.73
C SER A 171 11.80 14.69 2.72
N PRO A 172 11.86 15.71 1.83
CA PRO A 172 10.76 16.62 1.53
C PRO A 172 9.76 15.93 0.58
N GLN A 173 9.11 14.88 1.06
CA GLN A 173 8.29 13.96 0.25
C GLN A 173 7.28 14.67 -0.65
N SER A 174 7.33 14.41 -1.93
CA SER A 174 6.52 14.97 -3.03
C SER A 174 6.93 16.37 -3.50
N ASP A 175 8.00 16.94 -2.98
CA ASP A 175 8.55 18.18 -3.52
C ASP A 175 9.53 17.86 -4.66
N VAL A 176 9.73 18.83 -5.56
CA VAL A 176 10.77 18.75 -6.60
C VAL A 176 12.11 19.01 -5.90
N VAL A 177 13.09 18.18 -6.19
CA VAL A 177 14.44 18.29 -5.64
C VAL A 177 15.47 18.22 -6.76
N ASP A 178 16.63 18.87 -6.55
CA ASP A 178 17.75 18.78 -7.47
C ASP A 178 18.50 17.45 -7.30
N GLU A 179 19.29 17.08 -8.32
CA GLU A 179 20.15 15.90 -8.27
C GLU A 179 21.16 16.02 -7.12
N GLY A 180 21.27 14.97 -6.30
CA GLY A 180 22.14 14.93 -5.12
C GLY A 180 21.60 15.65 -3.87
N GLN A 181 20.51 16.38 -3.96
CA GLN A 181 19.94 17.13 -2.82
C GLN A 181 19.44 16.20 -1.70
N LEU A 182 18.85 15.05 -2.04
CA LEU A 182 18.37 14.09 -1.03
C LEU A 182 19.52 13.47 -0.25
N GLU A 183 20.61 13.12 -0.93
CA GLU A 183 21.82 12.59 -0.34
C GLU A 183 22.48 13.61 0.59
N GLN A 184 22.55 14.88 0.16
CA GLN A 184 23.07 15.96 1.00
C GLN A 184 22.23 16.15 2.27
N LEU A 185 20.89 16.24 2.17
CA LEU A 185 20.00 16.35 3.31
C LEU A 185 20.14 15.18 4.30
N LEU A 186 20.32 13.97 3.77
CA LEU A 186 20.54 12.78 4.58
C LEU A 186 21.87 12.85 5.34
N GLU A 187 22.97 13.22 4.67
CA GLU A 187 24.29 13.34 5.29
C GLU A 187 24.33 14.46 6.34
N GLU A 188 23.74 15.62 6.06
CA GLU A 188 23.60 16.71 7.04
C GLU A 188 22.84 16.24 8.29
N LEU A 189 21.78 15.45 8.11
CA LEU A 189 21.00 14.94 9.23
C LEU A 189 21.77 13.88 10.02
N LYS A 190 22.50 12.98 9.36
CA LYS A 190 23.38 12.00 10.04
C LYS A 190 24.50 12.69 10.83
N ALA A 191 25.10 13.73 10.27
CA ALA A 191 26.12 14.52 10.97
C ALA A 191 25.56 15.20 12.23
N ARG A 192 24.30 15.61 12.20
CA ARG A 192 23.61 16.24 13.35
C ARG A 192 23.25 15.23 14.45
N TYR A 193 22.99 13.98 14.08
CA TYR A 193 22.59 12.89 14.99
C TYR A 193 23.49 11.66 14.82
N PRO A 194 24.78 11.76 15.18
CA PRO A 194 25.76 10.68 14.94
C PRO A 194 25.48 9.41 15.77
N ASP A 195 24.70 9.51 16.84
CA ASP A 195 24.23 8.40 17.66
C ASP A 195 22.97 7.71 17.07
N GLY A 196 22.46 8.21 15.96
CA GLY A 196 21.25 7.68 15.33
C GLY A 196 19.93 8.08 16.03
N ASN A 197 19.99 8.93 17.06
CA ASN A 197 18.84 9.32 17.88
C ASN A 197 18.05 10.48 17.26
N VAL A 198 17.69 10.35 15.98
CA VAL A 198 16.91 11.37 15.29
C VAL A 198 15.46 11.40 15.84
N PRO A 199 14.98 12.57 16.32
CA PRO A 199 13.60 12.67 16.80
C PRO A 199 12.61 12.61 15.63
N ARG A 200 11.38 12.16 15.90
CA ARG A 200 10.33 12.20 14.88
C ARG A 200 10.07 13.63 14.44
N PRO A 201 10.18 13.94 13.15
CA PRO A 201 9.89 15.28 12.67
C PRO A 201 8.38 15.57 12.75
N ALA A 202 8.02 16.82 13.05
CA ALA A 202 6.62 17.23 13.17
C ALA A 202 5.78 17.00 11.91
N HIS A 203 6.45 16.91 10.74
CA HIS A 203 5.82 16.66 9.47
C HIS A 203 5.64 15.16 9.14
N TRP A 204 5.94 14.24 10.06
CA TRP A 204 5.79 12.80 9.85
C TRP A 204 4.95 12.17 10.96
N GLY A 205 4.07 11.23 10.60
CA GLY A 205 3.25 10.51 11.56
C GLY A 205 2.18 9.66 10.91
N GLY A 206 1.28 9.14 11.74
CA GLY A 206 0.26 8.18 11.35
C GLY A 206 -1.06 8.82 10.96
N TYR A 207 -1.77 8.09 10.08
CA TYR A 207 -3.19 8.24 9.82
C TYR A 207 -3.90 6.93 10.15
N ARG A 208 -5.13 7.06 10.64
CA ARG A 208 -6.08 5.97 10.78
C ARG A 208 -7.19 6.13 9.75
N LEU A 209 -7.39 5.12 8.92
CA LEU A 209 -8.54 4.99 8.04
C LEU A 209 -9.68 4.32 8.83
N GLU A 210 -10.73 5.06 9.10
CA GLU A 210 -11.96 4.61 9.75
C GLU A 210 -12.93 4.11 8.69
N PRO A 211 -13.15 2.78 8.58
CA PRO A 211 -13.91 2.21 7.49
C PRO A 211 -15.43 2.48 7.60
N SER A 212 -16.03 2.80 6.48
CA SER A 212 -17.48 2.79 6.28
C SER A 212 -17.95 1.68 5.35
N THR A 213 -17.01 1.15 4.53
CA THR A 213 -17.28 0.09 3.55
C THR A 213 -16.08 -0.84 3.44
N TYR A 214 -16.36 -2.15 3.36
CA TYR A 214 -15.42 -3.15 2.87
C TYR A 214 -16.04 -3.86 1.68
N GLU A 215 -15.27 -4.16 0.65
CA GLU A 215 -15.65 -5.06 -0.43
C GLU A 215 -14.60 -6.14 -0.57
N PHE A 216 -15.03 -7.39 -0.41
CA PHE A 216 -14.23 -8.60 -0.64
C PHE A 216 -14.55 -9.14 -2.02
N TRP A 217 -13.56 -9.26 -2.87
CA TRP A 217 -13.66 -9.78 -4.21
C TRP A 217 -12.78 -11.02 -4.35
N GLN A 218 -13.33 -12.10 -4.86
CA GLN A 218 -12.61 -13.33 -5.16
C GLN A 218 -12.82 -13.75 -6.61
N GLY A 219 -11.70 -13.99 -7.29
CA GLY A 219 -11.70 -14.46 -8.68
C GLY A 219 -12.31 -15.85 -8.81
N ARG A 220 -13.19 -16.01 -9.81
CA ARG A 220 -13.87 -17.27 -10.16
C ARG A 220 -13.78 -17.53 -11.64
N GLU A 221 -13.95 -18.80 -12.03
CA GLU A 221 -14.05 -19.22 -13.43
C GLU A 221 -15.14 -18.44 -14.17
N ALA A 222 -15.01 -18.39 -15.50
CA ALA A 222 -15.97 -17.76 -16.40
C ALA A 222 -16.35 -16.32 -16.05
N ARG A 223 -15.48 -15.60 -15.30
CA ARG A 223 -15.69 -14.23 -14.84
C ARG A 223 -16.86 -14.03 -13.86
N PHE A 224 -17.46 -15.10 -13.33
CA PHE A 224 -18.49 -15.05 -12.29
C PHE A 224 -17.87 -14.85 -10.91
N HIS A 225 -17.17 -13.74 -10.73
CA HIS A 225 -16.47 -13.42 -9.50
C HIS A 225 -17.41 -13.25 -8.32
N ASP A 226 -16.99 -13.70 -7.14
CA ASP A 226 -17.75 -13.46 -5.93
C ASP A 226 -17.38 -12.10 -5.36
N ARG A 227 -18.39 -11.28 -5.05
CA ARG A 227 -18.23 -9.95 -4.49
C ARG A 227 -19.19 -9.77 -3.33
N PHE A 228 -18.65 -9.47 -2.15
CA PHE A 228 -19.46 -9.15 -0.96
C PHE A 228 -19.02 -7.80 -0.39
N ARG A 229 -20.01 -6.94 -0.18
CA ARG A 229 -19.81 -5.62 0.37
C ARG A 229 -20.42 -5.54 1.76
N TYR A 230 -19.65 -5.08 2.71
CA TYR A 230 -20.09 -4.68 4.03
C TYR A 230 -20.27 -3.18 4.04
N LEU A 231 -21.45 -2.73 4.45
CA LEU A 231 -21.78 -1.33 4.67
C LEU A 231 -22.03 -1.11 6.15
N LYS A 232 -21.38 -0.09 6.73
CA LYS A 232 -21.62 0.28 8.13
C LYS A 232 -23.08 0.68 8.31
N SER A 233 -23.76 0.09 9.29
CA SER A 233 -25.19 0.30 9.58
C SER A 233 -25.40 0.28 11.08
N GLY A 234 -25.63 1.46 11.67
CA GLY A 234 -25.69 1.61 13.14
C GLY A 234 -24.38 1.14 13.78
N SER A 235 -24.48 0.23 14.75
CA SER A 235 -23.34 -0.39 15.44
C SER A 235 -22.77 -1.63 14.73
N GLY A 236 -23.37 -2.06 13.60
CA GLY A 236 -22.98 -3.29 12.90
C GLY A 236 -22.74 -3.09 11.41
N TRP A 237 -22.79 -4.20 10.67
CA TRP A 237 -22.52 -4.25 9.25
C TRP A 237 -23.63 -4.98 8.50
N ARG A 238 -24.10 -4.37 7.42
CA ARG A 238 -24.96 -5.03 6.44
C ARG A 238 -24.08 -5.63 5.34
N ILE A 239 -24.34 -6.88 5.00
CA ILE A 239 -23.61 -7.60 3.95
C ILE A 239 -24.50 -7.75 2.72
N ASP A 240 -24.06 -7.18 1.61
CA ASP A 240 -24.70 -7.30 0.30
C ASP A 240 -23.82 -8.15 -0.64
N ARG A 241 -24.43 -9.00 -1.48
CA ARG A 241 -23.74 -9.61 -2.62
C ARG A 241 -23.86 -8.66 -3.82
N LEU A 242 -22.74 -8.41 -4.49
CA LEU A 242 -22.69 -7.59 -5.70
C LEU A 242 -22.57 -8.47 -6.93
N ALA A 243 -23.14 -8.03 -8.06
CA ALA A 243 -22.86 -8.64 -9.35
C ALA A 243 -21.38 -8.42 -9.74
N PRO A 244 -20.74 -9.38 -10.43
CA PRO A 244 -19.37 -9.28 -10.90
C PRO A 244 -19.18 -8.18 -11.96
#